data_31c56ab241282f03a789ef4f43def0fd
#
_entry.id   31c56ab241282f03a789ef4f43def0fd
#
_cell.length_a   1.000
_cell.length_b   1.000
_cell.length_c   1.000
_cell.angle_alpha   90.00
_cell.angle_beta   90.00
_cell.angle_gamma   90.00
#
_symmetry.space_group_name_H-M   'P 1'
#
loop_
_entity.id
_entity.type
_entity.pdbx_description
1 polymer ?
#
loop_
_entity_poly.entity_id
_entity_poly.type
_entity_poly.pdbx_seq_one_letter_code
_entity_poly.pdbx_strand_id
1 'polypeptide(L)'
;MAKRKYKRDSKIPEYEFYILDDVVHFILKGRAMVDGTYAAVNMDKWLIISKYEWFLGKSGYPVCYELGKIQLHRFVYTLILGTCPSGLYVDHIDRNKLNNTDGNLRLVTPQQNSFNKSTNTNKKGVKKISDNNYMATVVKDGVRRQIKNIPTEIAAAEIYNMMAEELFGEFAAFNKI
;
A
#
# COMPACT_ATOMS: atom_id res chain seq x y z
N MET A 1 18.03 -18.65 26.00
CA MET A 1 17.97 -17.50 25.03
C MET A 1 17.61 -16.24 25.79
N ALA A 2 18.58 -15.33 25.98
CA ALA A 2 18.38 -14.11 26.76
C ALA A 2 17.54 -13.09 26.00
N LYS A 3 16.39 -12.72 26.56
CA LYS A 3 15.59 -11.58 26.08
C LYS A 3 16.40 -10.31 26.30
N ARG A 4 16.89 -9.67 25.23
CA ARG A 4 17.45 -8.33 25.30
C ARG A 4 16.36 -7.37 25.78
N LYS A 5 16.45 -6.91 27.02
CA LYS A 5 15.69 -5.76 27.52
C LYS A 5 16.25 -4.52 26.82
N TYR A 6 15.46 -3.90 25.94
CA TYR A 6 15.75 -2.57 25.44
C TYR A 6 15.66 -1.59 26.62
N LYS A 7 16.80 -1.03 27.04
CA LYS A 7 16.82 0.15 27.91
C LYS A 7 16.37 1.33 27.04
N ARG A 8 15.28 1.96 27.42
CA ARG A 8 14.84 3.25 26.90
C ARG A 8 15.84 4.32 27.35
N ASP A 9 16.84 4.63 26.54
CA ASP A 9 17.46 5.93 26.58
C ASP A 9 16.56 6.86 25.75
N SER A 10 16.02 7.89 26.41
CA SER A 10 14.95 8.77 25.93
C SER A 10 15.44 9.80 24.91
N LYS A 11 16.20 9.42 23.89
CA LYS A 11 16.48 10.30 22.76
C LYS A 11 15.38 10.12 21.71
N ILE A 12 14.65 11.23 21.47
CA ILE A 12 13.78 11.34 20.30
C ILE A 12 14.66 11.06 19.06
N PRO A 13 14.27 10.13 18.16
CA PRO A 13 15.05 9.84 16.97
C PRO A 13 15.24 11.10 16.11
N GLU A 14 16.47 11.34 15.67
CA GLU A 14 16.73 12.38 14.68
C GLU A 14 16.38 11.84 13.31
N TYR A 15 15.57 12.59 12.55
CA TYR A 15 15.18 12.29 11.19
C TYR A 15 15.68 13.34 10.21
N GLU A 16 16.21 12.89 9.09
CA GLU A 16 16.30 13.72 7.90
C GLU A 16 14.93 13.74 7.23
N PHE A 17 14.37 14.93 7.02
CA PHE A 17 13.06 15.12 6.44
C PHE A 17 12.96 16.45 5.68
N TYR A 18 11.97 16.52 4.80
CA TYR A 18 11.53 17.76 4.17
C TYR A 18 9.99 17.83 4.17
N ILE A 19 9.46 19.04 3.97
CA ILE A 19 8.02 19.31 4.00
C ILE A 19 7.61 19.82 2.63
N LEU A 20 6.52 19.27 2.10
CA LEU A 20 5.89 19.69 0.87
C LEU A 20 4.37 19.62 1.06
N ASP A 21 3.64 20.72 0.85
CA ASP A 21 2.17 20.81 0.92
C ASP A 21 1.57 20.16 2.18
N ASP A 22 2.09 20.53 3.36
CA ASP A 22 1.71 19.98 4.69
C ASP A 22 1.95 18.47 4.86
N VAL A 23 2.75 17.88 3.98
CA VAL A 23 3.21 16.50 4.06
C VAL A 23 4.68 16.47 4.46
N VAL A 24 5.01 15.70 5.49
CA VAL A 24 6.38 15.42 5.92
C VAL A 24 6.86 14.17 5.23
N HIS A 25 7.94 14.31 4.47
CA HIS A 25 8.68 13.21 3.86
C HIS A 25 9.94 12.96 4.71
N PHE A 26 10.06 11.80 5.33
CA PHE A 26 11.17 11.49 6.23
C PHE A 26 11.87 10.19 5.85
N ILE A 27 13.20 10.16 6.01
CA ILE A 27 14.02 8.97 5.72
C ILE A 27 13.77 7.89 6.78
N LEU A 28 13.48 6.68 6.31
CA LEU A 28 13.38 5.50 7.17
C LEU A 28 14.75 5.07 7.69
N LYS A 29 14.79 4.55 8.90
CA LYS A 29 16.03 4.12 9.58
C LYS A 29 16.60 2.82 8.99
N GLY A 30 17.84 2.53 9.33
CA GLY A 30 18.54 1.32 8.92
C GLY A 30 18.98 1.36 7.46
N ARG A 31 18.83 0.26 6.71
CA ARG A 31 19.24 0.16 5.31
C ARG A 31 18.55 1.18 4.41
N ALA A 32 17.28 1.46 4.67
CA ALA A 32 16.50 2.45 3.92
C ALA A 32 17.08 3.87 3.97
N MET A 33 17.83 4.20 5.02
CA MET A 33 18.53 5.48 5.16
C MET A 33 19.65 5.62 4.11
N VAL A 34 20.36 4.54 3.83
CA VAL A 34 21.44 4.51 2.81
C VAL A 34 20.85 4.61 1.41
N ASP A 35 19.72 3.96 1.18
CA ASP A 35 19.02 3.94 -0.11
C ASP A 35 18.18 5.21 -0.36
N GLY A 36 18.13 6.16 0.61
CA GLY A 36 17.32 7.38 0.52
C GLY A 36 15.81 7.11 0.42
N THR A 37 15.31 6.10 1.13
CA THR A 37 13.89 5.75 1.10
C THR A 37 13.09 6.61 2.07
N TYR A 38 12.21 7.46 1.53
CA TYR A 38 11.32 8.33 2.29
C TYR A 38 9.95 7.69 2.48
N ALA A 39 9.38 7.89 3.68
CA ALA A 39 7.96 7.70 3.92
C ALA A 39 7.28 9.07 4.09
N ALA A 40 5.99 9.15 3.77
CA ALA A 40 5.21 10.38 3.83
C ALA A 40 4.06 10.26 4.83
N VAL A 41 3.82 11.33 5.62
CA VAL A 41 2.72 11.49 6.57
C VAL A 41 2.27 12.94 6.62
N ASN A 42 1.04 13.22 7.07
CA ASN A 42 0.61 14.59 7.30
C ASN A 42 1.35 15.24 8.46
N MET A 43 1.57 16.55 8.36
CA MET A 43 2.33 17.35 9.31
C MET A 43 1.75 17.27 10.74
N ASP A 44 0.44 17.28 10.88
CA ASP A 44 -0.26 17.24 12.19
C ASP A 44 0.05 15.96 12.99
N LYS A 45 0.42 14.87 12.31
CA LYS A 45 0.78 13.59 12.93
C LYS A 45 2.27 13.42 13.17
N TRP A 46 3.09 14.27 12.54
CA TRP A 46 4.54 14.17 12.57
C TRP A 46 5.11 14.24 13.99
N LEU A 47 4.58 15.11 14.85
CA LEU A 47 5.02 15.24 16.25
C LEU A 47 4.88 13.95 17.07
N ILE A 48 3.95 13.08 16.70
CA ILE A 48 3.76 11.79 17.36
C ILE A 48 4.63 10.72 16.69
N ILE A 49 4.62 10.70 15.35
CA ILE A 49 5.32 9.69 14.54
C ILE A 49 6.84 9.79 14.73
N SER A 50 7.39 11.00 14.79
CA SER A 50 8.83 11.26 14.96
C SER A 50 9.43 10.80 16.29
N LYS A 51 8.59 10.48 17.27
CA LYS A 51 9.04 9.93 18.57
C LYS A 51 9.52 8.49 18.50
N TYR A 52 9.27 7.79 17.40
CA TYR A 52 9.55 6.37 17.21
C TYR A 52 10.46 6.13 16.02
N GLU A 53 11.22 5.04 16.04
CA GLU A 53 12.06 4.64 14.91
C GLU A 53 11.28 3.79 13.90
N TRP A 54 11.25 4.26 12.66
CA TRP A 54 10.57 3.61 11.55
C TRP A 54 11.59 3.04 10.56
N PHE A 55 11.49 1.73 10.32
CA PHE A 55 12.35 0.97 9.44
C PHE A 55 11.56 0.44 8.24
N LEU A 56 12.22 0.25 7.10
CA LEU A 56 11.60 -0.45 5.97
C LEU A 56 11.52 -1.95 6.27
N GLY A 57 10.32 -2.48 6.44
CA GLY A 57 10.08 -3.90 6.64
C GLY A 57 10.25 -4.71 5.36
N LYS A 58 10.46 -6.03 5.47
CA LYS A 58 10.63 -6.96 4.33
C LYS A 58 9.47 -6.92 3.32
N SER A 59 8.27 -6.60 3.78
CA SER A 59 7.07 -6.46 2.94
C SER A 59 6.93 -5.08 2.28
N GLY A 60 7.91 -4.18 2.43
CA GLY A 60 7.93 -2.83 1.88
C GLY A 60 7.09 -1.80 2.65
N TYR A 61 6.56 -2.15 3.82
CA TYR A 61 5.89 -1.20 4.72
C TYR A 61 6.88 -0.62 5.73
N PRO A 62 6.77 0.67 6.08
CA PRO A 62 7.44 1.21 7.27
C PRO A 62 6.90 0.53 8.53
N VAL A 63 7.80 0.10 9.42
CA VAL A 63 7.49 -0.67 10.64
C VAL A 63 8.23 -0.08 11.83
N CYS A 64 7.53 0.09 12.95
CA CYS A 64 8.12 0.39 14.25
C CYS A 64 8.17 -0.88 15.10
N TYR A 65 9.38 -1.28 15.50
CA TYR A 65 9.58 -2.47 16.33
C TYR A 65 9.35 -2.21 17.83
N GLU A 66 9.59 -1.00 18.29
CA GLU A 66 9.37 -0.58 19.69
C GLU A 66 7.90 -0.67 20.09
N LEU A 67 6.99 -0.41 19.16
CA LEU A 67 5.55 -0.48 19.35
C LEU A 67 4.97 -1.88 19.04
N GLY A 68 5.78 -2.95 19.15
CA GLY A 68 5.31 -4.31 18.90
C GLY A 68 5.19 -4.66 17.41
N LYS A 69 6.06 -4.11 16.58
CA LYS A 69 6.09 -4.35 15.12
C LYS A 69 4.85 -3.81 14.39
N ILE A 70 4.38 -2.65 14.80
CA ILE A 70 3.26 -2.00 14.10
C ILE A 70 3.72 -1.41 12.76
N GLN A 71 2.87 -1.48 11.74
CA GLN A 71 3.08 -0.83 10.45
C GLN A 71 2.58 0.62 10.50
N LEU A 72 3.29 1.54 9.81
CA LEU A 72 3.03 2.99 9.89
C LEU A 72 1.59 3.35 9.49
N HIS A 73 1.08 2.81 8.38
CA HIS A 73 -0.31 3.08 7.94
C HIS A 73 -1.36 2.69 8.99
N ARG A 74 -1.13 1.59 9.74
CA ARG A 74 -2.01 1.18 10.83
C ARG A 74 -1.89 2.11 12.03
N PHE A 75 -0.67 2.54 12.34
CA PHE A 75 -0.43 3.50 13.40
C PHE A 75 -1.08 4.86 13.09
N VAL A 76 -0.88 5.38 11.87
CA VAL A 76 -1.53 6.62 11.41
C VAL A 76 -3.05 6.49 11.49
N TYR A 77 -3.61 5.40 11.01
CA TYR A 77 -5.06 5.18 11.04
C TYR A 77 -5.61 5.12 12.48
N THR A 78 -4.84 4.56 13.42
CA THR A 78 -5.18 4.56 14.85
C THR A 78 -5.19 5.97 15.42
N LEU A 79 -4.28 6.86 14.98
CA LEU A 79 -4.28 8.28 15.39
C LEU A 79 -5.50 9.05 14.88
N ILE A 80 -6.08 8.65 13.72
CA ILE A 80 -7.27 9.28 13.13
C ILE A 80 -8.54 8.82 13.85
N LEU A 81 -8.72 7.51 14.03
CA LEU A 81 -9.97 6.89 14.47
C LEU A 81 -9.92 6.24 15.86
N GLY A 82 -8.77 6.27 16.54
CA GLY A 82 -8.58 5.59 17.82
C GLY A 82 -8.33 4.09 17.71
N THR A 83 -9.03 3.37 16.84
CA THR A 83 -8.82 1.93 16.62
C THR A 83 -9.10 1.55 15.17
N CYS A 84 -8.42 0.51 14.68
CA CYS A 84 -8.79 -0.13 13.42
C CYS A 84 -9.90 -1.18 13.72
N PRO A 85 -11.10 -1.05 13.13
CA PRO A 85 -12.19 -2.00 13.36
C PRO A 85 -11.80 -3.43 13.00
N SER A 86 -12.29 -4.39 13.80
CA SER A 86 -12.05 -5.82 13.54
C SER A 86 -12.59 -6.24 12.17
N GLY A 87 -11.83 -7.07 11.46
CA GLY A 87 -12.22 -7.57 10.13
C GLY A 87 -11.97 -6.62 8.97
N LEU A 88 -11.50 -5.39 9.23
CA LEU A 88 -11.10 -4.45 8.19
C LEU A 88 -9.59 -4.33 8.09
N TYR A 89 -9.12 -3.89 6.94
CA TYR A 89 -7.72 -3.60 6.64
C TYR A 89 -7.55 -2.13 6.30
N VAL A 90 -6.40 -1.56 6.65
CA VAL A 90 -6.00 -0.24 6.15
C VAL A 90 -5.26 -0.46 4.83
N ASP A 91 -5.76 0.14 3.76
CA ASP A 91 -5.25 0.04 2.39
C ASP A 91 -4.72 1.39 1.92
N HIS A 92 -3.72 1.35 1.03
CA HIS A 92 -3.19 2.53 0.34
C HIS A 92 -3.89 2.68 -1.01
N ILE A 93 -4.62 3.77 -1.20
CA ILE A 93 -5.39 4.04 -2.42
C ILE A 93 -4.47 4.02 -3.65
N ASP A 94 -3.30 4.70 -3.57
CA ASP A 94 -2.30 4.77 -4.63
C ASP A 94 -1.41 3.52 -4.73
N ARG A 95 -1.55 2.54 -3.82
CA ARG A 95 -0.71 1.32 -3.70
C ARG A 95 0.74 1.59 -3.31
N ASN A 96 1.09 2.83 -2.98
CA ASN A 96 2.41 3.19 -2.46
C ASN A 96 2.45 3.04 -0.94
N LYS A 97 3.07 1.99 -0.45
CA LYS A 97 3.19 1.66 0.98
C LYS A 97 3.94 2.70 1.81
N LEU A 98 4.65 3.59 1.14
CA LEU A 98 5.41 4.68 1.75
C LEU A 98 4.59 5.96 1.89
N ASN A 99 3.46 6.09 1.19
CA ASN A 99 2.56 7.23 1.26
C ASN A 99 1.46 6.98 2.32
N ASN A 100 1.74 7.39 3.55
CA ASN A 100 0.85 7.18 4.70
C ASN A 100 0.11 8.47 5.07
N THR A 101 -0.23 9.30 4.09
CA THR A 101 -1.07 10.48 4.28
C THR A 101 -2.54 10.08 4.47
N ASP A 102 -3.29 10.87 5.22
CA ASP A 102 -4.69 10.59 5.57
C ASP A 102 -5.56 10.38 4.33
N GLY A 103 -5.41 11.24 3.32
CA GLY A 103 -6.16 11.14 2.06
C GLY A 103 -5.82 9.90 1.22
N ASN A 104 -4.70 9.23 1.50
CA ASN A 104 -4.28 8.01 0.79
C ASN A 104 -4.62 6.72 1.55
N LEU A 105 -5.10 6.80 2.79
CA LEU A 105 -5.45 5.64 3.60
C LEU A 105 -6.96 5.46 3.68
N ARG A 106 -7.43 4.24 3.49
CA ARG A 106 -8.84 3.88 3.62
C ARG A 106 -9.03 2.54 4.32
N LEU A 107 -10.20 2.35 4.95
CA LEU A 107 -10.61 1.03 5.43
C LEU A 107 -11.24 0.23 4.30
N VAL A 108 -10.86 -1.03 4.23
CA VAL A 108 -11.34 -1.97 3.21
C VAL A 108 -11.64 -3.33 3.83
N THR A 109 -12.59 -4.04 3.26
CA THR A 109 -12.77 -5.46 3.53
C THR A 109 -11.61 -6.27 2.92
N PRO A 110 -11.37 -7.53 3.37
CA PRO A 110 -10.39 -8.40 2.73
C PRO A 110 -10.59 -8.54 1.21
N GLN A 111 -11.83 -8.55 0.77
CA GLN A 111 -12.19 -8.65 -0.64
C GLN A 111 -11.82 -7.39 -1.42
N GLN A 112 -12.22 -6.21 -0.94
CA GLN A 112 -11.85 -4.92 -1.53
C GLN A 112 -10.33 -4.73 -1.60
N ASN A 113 -9.61 -5.11 -0.53
CA ASN A 113 -8.15 -5.09 -0.53
C ASN A 113 -7.55 -5.98 -1.62
N SER A 114 -8.20 -7.12 -1.93
CA SER A 114 -7.75 -7.99 -3.02
C SER A 114 -7.90 -7.36 -4.41
N PHE A 115 -8.91 -6.49 -4.58
CA PHE A 115 -9.12 -5.78 -5.85
C PHE A 115 -8.05 -4.73 -6.12
N ASN A 116 -7.53 -4.06 -5.08
CA ASN A 116 -6.47 -3.05 -5.20
C ASN A 116 -5.07 -3.65 -5.42
N LYS A 117 -4.85 -4.96 -5.27
CA LYS A 117 -3.54 -5.57 -5.51
C LYS A 117 -3.14 -5.51 -6.97
N SER A 118 -1.92 -5.06 -7.25
CA SER A 118 -1.29 -5.17 -8.57
C SER A 118 -0.62 -6.53 -8.75
N THR A 119 -0.38 -6.93 -10.01
CA THR A 119 0.48 -8.07 -10.35
C THR A 119 1.88 -7.56 -10.69
N ASN A 120 2.92 -8.28 -10.27
CA ASN A 120 4.30 -7.82 -10.43
C ASN A 120 4.89 -8.05 -11.82
N THR A 121 4.31 -8.92 -12.65
CA THR A 121 4.96 -9.39 -13.89
C THR A 121 4.13 -9.26 -15.15
N ASN A 122 2.79 -9.20 -15.05
CA ASN A 122 1.89 -9.15 -16.20
C ASN A 122 0.76 -8.13 -15.98
N LYS A 123 0.11 -7.74 -17.06
CA LYS A 123 -1.14 -6.97 -16.96
C LYS A 123 -2.17 -7.75 -16.14
N LYS A 124 -2.76 -7.11 -15.11
CA LYS A 124 -3.73 -7.74 -14.23
C LYS A 124 -4.94 -8.25 -15.02
N GLY A 125 -5.30 -9.51 -14.79
CA GLY A 125 -6.45 -10.14 -15.45
C GLY A 125 -6.30 -10.37 -16.95
N VAL A 126 -5.12 -10.14 -17.53
CA VAL A 126 -4.81 -10.38 -18.93
C VAL A 126 -4.02 -11.68 -19.07
N LYS A 127 -4.40 -12.52 -20.02
CA LYS A 127 -3.71 -13.76 -20.36
C LYS A 127 -3.54 -13.86 -21.88
N LYS A 128 -2.30 -14.11 -22.33
CA LYS A 128 -2.02 -14.51 -23.71
C LYS A 128 -2.46 -15.97 -23.92
N ILE A 129 -3.25 -16.23 -24.96
CA ILE A 129 -3.73 -17.56 -25.33
C ILE A 129 -2.88 -18.10 -26.47
N SER A 130 -2.64 -17.30 -27.52
CA SER A 130 -1.77 -17.56 -28.65
C SER A 130 -1.31 -16.23 -29.25
N ASP A 131 -0.59 -16.26 -30.37
CA ASP A 131 -0.21 -15.04 -31.06
C ASP A 131 -1.45 -14.28 -31.52
N ASN A 132 -1.46 -12.97 -31.26
CA ASN A 132 -2.60 -12.05 -31.51
C ASN A 132 -3.92 -12.52 -30.89
N ASN A 133 -3.88 -13.28 -29.81
CA ASN A 133 -5.07 -13.75 -29.10
C ASN A 133 -4.87 -13.66 -27.60
N TYR A 134 -5.59 -12.75 -26.97
CA TYR A 134 -5.56 -12.48 -25.54
C TYR A 134 -6.96 -12.64 -24.94
N MET A 135 -6.99 -12.74 -23.62
CA MET A 135 -8.20 -12.81 -22.82
C MET A 135 -8.09 -11.87 -21.65
N ALA A 136 -9.16 -11.10 -21.41
CA ALA A 136 -9.35 -10.31 -20.19
C ALA A 136 -10.31 -11.03 -19.24
N THR A 137 -9.97 -11.09 -17.94
CA THR A 137 -10.79 -11.76 -16.93
C THR A 137 -10.83 -10.95 -15.64
N VAL A 138 -12.03 -10.77 -15.08
CA VAL A 138 -12.26 -10.30 -13.71
C VAL A 138 -13.08 -11.33 -12.94
N VAL A 139 -12.89 -11.39 -11.62
CA VAL A 139 -13.65 -12.27 -10.74
C VAL A 139 -14.15 -11.47 -9.55
N LYS A 140 -15.44 -11.51 -9.27
CA LYS A 140 -16.08 -10.92 -8.11
C LYS A 140 -17.09 -11.91 -7.54
N ASP A 141 -17.06 -12.14 -6.23
CA ASP A 141 -17.99 -13.03 -5.51
C ASP A 141 -18.09 -14.45 -6.10
N GLY A 142 -16.94 -14.97 -6.59
CA GLY A 142 -16.90 -16.28 -7.26
C GLY A 142 -17.37 -16.25 -8.72
N VAL A 143 -18.01 -15.18 -9.17
CA VAL A 143 -18.48 -15.03 -10.55
C VAL A 143 -17.34 -14.51 -11.42
N ARG A 144 -17.07 -15.24 -12.51
CA ARG A 144 -16.04 -14.90 -13.50
C ARG A 144 -16.69 -14.24 -14.72
N ARG A 145 -16.23 -13.02 -15.05
CA ARG A 145 -16.46 -12.36 -16.34
C ARG A 145 -15.19 -12.45 -17.18
N GLN A 146 -15.33 -12.83 -18.47
CA GLN A 146 -14.18 -12.91 -19.35
C GLN A 146 -14.57 -12.54 -20.80
N ILE A 147 -13.64 -11.87 -21.47
CA ILE A 147 -13.70 -11.57 -22.89
C ILE A 147 -12.49 -12.21 -23.56
N LYS A 148 -12.70 -12.95 -24.64
CA LYS A 148 -11.67 -13.70 -25.38
C LYS A 148 -11.48 -13.13 -26.78
N ASN A 149 -10.49 -13.66 -27.49
CA ASN A 149 -10.19 -13.31 -28.90
C ASN A 149 -9.86 -11.82 -29.07
N ILE A 150 -9.11 -11.27 -28.10
CA ILE A 150 -8.64 -9.88 -28.13
C ILE A 150 -7.31 -9.85 -28.86
N PRO A 151 -7.11 -8.98 -29.87
CA PRO A 151 -5.96 -9.07 -30.77
C PRO A 151 -4.64 -8.64 -30.12
N THR A 152 -4.67 -7.76 -29.12
CA THR A 152 -3.45 -7.22 -28.48
C THR A 152 -3.52 -7.27 -26.95
N GLU A 153 -2.36 -7.29 -26.30
CA GLU A 153 -2.26 -7.21 -24.85
C GLU A 153 -2.79 -5.87 -24.32
N ILE A 154 -2.54 -4.79 -25.06
CA ILE A 154 -3.01 -3.44 -24.69
C ILE A 154 -4.54 -3.42 -24.69
N ALA A 155 -5.19 -3.86 -25.76
CA ALA A 155 -6.65 -3.93 -25.84
C ALA A 155 -7.24 -4.83 -24.73
N ALA A 156 -6.58 -5.93 -24.39
CA ALA A 156 -7.00 -6.79 -23.29
C ALA A 156 -6.86 -6.11 -21.92
N ALA A 157 -5.84 -5.28 -21.74
CA ALA A 157 -5.65 -4.50 -20.51
C ALA A 157 -6.69 -3.37 -20.38
N GLU A 158 -7.06 -2.71 -21.48
CA GLU A 158 -8.14 -1.72 -21.53
C GLU A 158 -9.49 -2.35 -21.18
N ILE A 159 -9.83 -3.48 -21.81
CA ILE A 159 -11.04 -4.23 -21.51
C ILE A 159 -11.07 -4.68 -20.04
N TYR A 160 -9.95 -5.15 -19.50
CA TYR A 160 -9.87 -5.46 -18.08
C TYR A 160 -10.17 -4.23 -17.24
N ASN A 161 -9.56 -3.07 -17.56
CA ASN A 161 -9.76 -1.84 -16.79
C ASN A 161 -11.24 -1.42 -16.80
N MET A 162 -11.92 -1.48 -17.94
CA MET A 162 -13.36 -1.20 -18.05
C MET A 162 -14.20 -2.14 -17.17
N MET A 163 -13.97 -3.46 -17.25
CA MET A 163 -14.67 -4.44 -16.42
C MET A 163 -14.37 -4.27 -14.94
N ALA A 164 -13.13 -3.91 -14.59
CA ALA A 164 -12.72 -3.70 -13.20
C ALA A 164 -13.36 -2.43 -12.62
N GLU A 165 -13.45 -1.36 -13.39
CA GLU A 165 -14.14 -0.13 -13.00
C GLU A 165 -15.62 -0.38 -12.71
N GLU A 166 -16.31 -1.07 -13.63
CA GLU A 166 -17.73 -1.42 -13.47
C GLU A 166 -17.99 -2.26 -12.21
N LEU A 167 -17.10 -3.24 -11.93
CA LEU A 167 -17.32 -4.20 -10.85
C LEU A 167 -16.78 -3.77 -9.49
N PHE A 168 -15.66 -3.05 -9.47
CA PHE A 168 -14.92 -2.75 -8.24
C PHE A 168 -14.94 -1.25 -7.90
N GLY A 169 -15.33 -0.38 -8.83
CA GLY A 169 -15.37 1.07 -8.65
C GLY A 169 -14.04 1.62 -8.15
N GLU A 170 -14.08 2.42 -7.10
CA GLU A 170 -12.90 3.03 -6.47
C GLU A 170 -11.84 2.04 -5.94
N PHE A 171 -12.19 0.76 -5.76
CA PHE A 171 -11.26 -0.29 -5.32
C PHE A 171 -10.54 -0.98 -6.48
N ALA A 172 -10.81 -0.60 -7.73
CA ALA A 172 -10.19 -1.21 -8.89
C ALA A 172 -8.70 -0.88 -8.98
N ALA A 173 -7.87 -1.89 -9.26
CA ALA A 173 -6.47 -1.67 -9.65
C ALA A 173 -6.39 -1.77 -11.17
N PHE A 174 -6.13 -0.63 -11.81
CA PHE A 174 -6.01 -0.54 -13.26
C PHE A 174 -4.62 -0.96 -13.75
N ASN A 175 -4.59 -1.53 -14.95
CA ASN A 175 -3.37 -1.71 -15.71
C ASN A 175 -2.89 -0.35 -16.25
N LYS A 176 -1.58 -0.11 -16.22
CA LYS A 176 -0.98 0.98 -16.97
C LYS A 176 -0.96 0.59 -18.46
N ILE A 177 -1.51 1.42 -19.31
CA ILE A 177 -1.60 1.24 -20.75
C ILE A 177 -0.37 1.84 -21.42
#